data_cd069cfc293f84639d15454d7a126438
#
_entry.id   cd069cfc293f84639d15454d7a126438
#
_cell.length_a   1.000
_cell.length_b   1.000
_cell.length_c   1.000
_cell.angle_alpha   90.00
_cell.angle_beta   90.00
_cell.angle_gamma   90.00
#
_symmetry.space_group_name_H-M   'P 1'
#
loop_
_entity.id
_entity.type
_entity.pdbx_description
1 polymer ?
#
loop_
_entity_poly.entity_id
_entity_poly.type
_entity_poly.pdbx_seq_one_letter_code
_entity_poly.pdbx_strand_id
1 'polypeptide(L)'
;TPGAELLYVDAGRGRGALVNRARQLGIAVRRVSARQLDEVARREAFGGSSHASGRHDGVVLRLPGGRRVPQRPRGDRHAGSRDGDGWEGARAGRRDESLRDWLRVHLERSGGADLLILALDGITDPMNLGSILRSADQFGADLVLLPRRRSAPISATVHRASAGAAAHVAVREVPNLDQALTELRREEVWIYGADMAGEPVATVRLSRRAALVLGAEGSGLHRLTRQRCDQLLRVPTQGAVDSLNVGVAAGVLMYEMRRQWALADGG
;
A
#
# COMPACT_ATOMS: atom_id res chain seq x y z
N THR A 1 -23.77 10.09 6.58
CA THR A 1 -23.36 8.78 6.03
C THR A 1 -24.36 7.75 6.50
N PRO A 2 -25.15 7.11 5.63
CA PRO A 2 -26.04 6.04 6.05
C PRO A 2 -25.16 4.89 6.56
N GLY A 3 -25.35 4.54 7.84
CA GLY A 3 -24.70 3.40 8.44
C GLY A 3 -23.81 3.63 9.67
N ALA A 4 -23.73 4.82 10.24
CA ALA A 4 -23.01 5.00 11.49
C ALA A 4 -23.93 4.68 12.69
N GLU A 5 -23.52 3.75 13.57
CA GLU A 5 -24.32 3.33 14.73
C GLU A 5 -24.02 4.15 15.97
N LEU A 6 -22.78 4.53 16.21
CA LEU A 6 -22.36 5.12 17.45
C LEU A 6 -21.14 6.03 17.29
N LEU A 7 -21.21 7.22 17.87
CA LEU A 7 -20.12 8.18 17.97
C LEU A 7 -19.65 8.29 19.42
N TYR A 8 -18.40 7.98 19.68
CA TYR A 8 -17.75 8.25 20.97
C TYR A 8 -17.06 9.61 20.92
N VAL A 9 -17.25 10.43 21.93
CA VAL A 9 -16.67 11.78 22.02
C VAL A 9 -16.03 11.96 23.39
N ASP A 10 -14.83 12.55 23.42
CA ASP A 10 -14.16 12.94 24.66
C ASP A 10 -15.02 13.97 25.45
N ALA A 11 -15.33 13.65 26.69
CA ALA A 11 -16.13 14.49 27.55
C ALA A 11 -15.44 15.83 27.92
N GLY A 12 -14.10 15.88 27.87
CA GLY A 12 -13.28 17.05 28.21
C GLY A 12 -13.03 18.03 27.06
N ARG A 13 -13.35 17.68 25.84
CA ARG A 13 -13.13 18.53 24.66
C ARG A 13 -14.46 18.95 24.03
N GLY A 14 -14.74 20.26 24.06
CA GLY A 14 -15.97 20.82 23.49
C GLY A 14 -16.08 20.65 21.98
N ARG A 15 -16.75 19.58 21.52
CA ARG A 15 -17.05 19.31 20.09
C ARG A 15 -18.56 19.42 19.80
N GLY A 16 -19.20 20.47 20.33
CA GLY A 16 -20.64 20.67 20.25
C GLY A 16 -21.20 20.61 18.83
N ALA A 17 -20.55 21.20 17.85
CA ALA A 17 -20.99 21.19 16.45
C ALA A 17 -21.03 19.76 15.86
N LEU A 18 -20.05 18.92 16.15
CA LEU A 18 -19.98 17.54 15.67
C LEU A 18 -21.02 16.65 16.35
N VAL A 19 -21.22 16.85 17.65
CA VAL A 19 -22.26 16.15 18.43
C VAL A 19 -23.65 16.51 17.91
N ASN A 20 -23.93 17.80 17.67
CA ASN A 20 -25.18 18.25 17.11
C ASN A 20 -25.44 17.68 15.71
N ARG A 21 -24.42 17.65 14.87
CA ARG A 21 -24.51 17.05 13.52
C ARG A 21 -24.78 15.56 13.58
N ALA A 22 -24.11 14.84 14.49
CA ALA A 22 -24.36 13.40 14.69
C ALA A 22 -25.80 13.13 15.09
N ARG A 23 -26.34 13.91 16.02
CA ARG A 23 -27.76 13.81 16.48
C ARG A 23 -28.74 14.08 15.34
N GLN A 24 -28.50 15.12 14.52
CA GLN A 24 -29.33 15.42 13.34
C GLN A 24 -29.36 14.26 12.31
N LEU A 25 -28.30 13.47 12.25
CA LEU A 25 -28.17 12.31 11.38
C LEU A 25 -28.68 11.01 12.05
N GLY A 26 -29.28 11.08 13.24
CA GLY A 26 -29.73 9.88 13.94
C GLY A 26 -28.64 9.00 14.53
N ILE A 27 -27.40 9.50 14.60
CA ILE A 27 -26.27 8.74 15.13
C ILE A 27 -26.28 8.89 16.66
N ALA A 28 -26.29 7.76 17.38
CA ALA A 28 -26.17 7.75 18.83
C ALA A 28 -24.80 8.33 19.24
N VAL A 29 -24.80 9.20 20.28
CA VAL A 29 -23.56 9.83 20.76
C VAL A 29 -23.28 9.40 22.18
N ARG A 30 -22.12 8.84 22.45
CA ARG A 30 -21.68 8.46 23.79
C ARG A 30 -20.47 9.30 24.21
N ARG A 31 -20.61 10.01 25.31
CA ARG A 31 -19.49 10.74 25.91
C ARG A 31 -18.69 9.81 26.81
N VAL A 32 -17.40 9.81 26.65
CA VAL A 32 -16.45 8.96 27.40
C VAL A 32 -15.24 9.78 27.82
N SER A 33 -14.50 9.33 28.83
CA SER A 33 -13.24 9.97 29.21
C SER A 33 -12.18 9.73 28.12
N ALA A 34 -11.14 10.55 28.05
CA ALA A 34 -10.02 10.39 27.11
C ALA A 34 -9.42 8.97 27.18
N ARG A 35 -9.26 8.41 28.39
CA ARG A 35 -8.73 7.05 28.62
C ARG A 35 -9.66 5.96 28.05
N GLN A 36 -10.97 6.12 28.21
CA GLN A 36 -11.95 5.20 27.63
C GLN A 36 -12.00 5.34 26.10
N LEU A 37 -11.81 6.55 25.58
CA LEU A 37 -11.76 6.79 24.13
C LEU A 37 -10.54 6.12 23.51
N ASP A 38 -9.37 6.15 24.16
CA ASP A 38 -8.16 5.42 23.76
C ASP A 38 -8.40 3.91 23.71
N GLU A 39 -9.16 3.39 24.66
CA GLU A 39 -9.50 1.95 24.70
C GLU A 39 -10.46 1.56 23.57
N VAL A 40 -11.49 2.39 23.32
CA VAL A 40 -12.42 2.19 22.20
C VAL A 40 -11.68 2.31 20.86
N ALA A 41 -10.81 3.31 20.69
CA ALA A 41 -10.03 3.47 19.47
C ALA A 41 -9.14 2.25 19.20
N ARG A 42 -8.53 1.69 20.25
CA ARG A 42 -7.76 0.43 20.14
C ARG A 42 -8.61 -0.77 19.75
N ARG A 43 -9.82 -0.92 20.31
CA ARG A 43 -10.73 -2.01 19.98
C ARG A 43 -11.28 -1.94 18.56
N GLU A 44 -11.72 -0.77 18.14
CA GLU A 44 -12.37 -0.57 16.84
C GLU A 44 -11.34 -0.53 15.68
N ALA A 45 -10.12 0.00 15.91
CA ALA A 45 -9.10 0.09 14.89
C ALA A 45 -8.38 -1.24 14.60
N PHE A 46 -8.25 -2.15 15.58
CA PHE A 46 -7.30 -3.27 15.48
C PHE A 46 -7.81 -4.66 15.89
N GLY A 47 -9.09 -4.83 16.10
CA GLY A 47 -9.63 -6.18 16.33
C GLY A 47 -8.88 -7.00 17.40
N GLY A 48 -8.35 -6.35 18.45
CA GLY A 48 -7.84 -7.06 19.63
C GLY A 48 -6.32 -7.15 19.83
N SER A 49 -5.46 -6.49 19.05
CA SER A 49 -4.02 -6.50 19.32
C SER A 49 -3.57 -5.34 20.24
N SER A 50 -2.81 -5.67 21.29
CA SER A 50 -2.53 -4.86 22.48
C SER A 50 -1.51 -3.72 22.34
N HIS A 51 -1.00 -3.37 21.15
CA HIS A 51 0.16 -2.46 20.98
C HIS A 51 0.01 -1.35 19.96
N ALA A 52 -1.21 -0.93 19.60
CA ALA A 52 -1.41 0.23 18.75
C ALA A 52 -1.88 1.43 19.57
N SER A 53 -1.05 2.47 19.67
CA SER A 53 -1.47 3.79 20.14
C SER A 53 -2.31 4.45 19.04
N GLY A 54 -3.60 4.17 19.01
CA GLY A 54 -4.54 4.87 18.15
C GLY A 54 -4.59 6.35 18.56
N ARG A 55 -3.96 7.24 17.79
CA ARG A 55 -4.17 8.67 17.94
C ARG A 55 -5.59 8.97 17.45
N HIS A 56 -6.44 9.45 18.34
CA HIS A 56 -7.74 10.00 18.00
C HIS A 56 -7.75 11.48 18.39
N ASP A 57 -8.36 12.31 17.60
CA ASP A 57 -8.56 13.73 17.92
C ASP A 57 -9.75 13.97 18.87
N GLY A 58 -9.96 13.07 19.83
CA GLY A 58 -11.06 13.13 20.77
C GLY A 58 -12.39 12.64 20.22
N VAL A 59 -12.39 11.85 19.13
CA VAL A 59 -13.60 11.27 18.52
C VAL A 59 -13.30 9.90 17.92
N VAL A 60 -14.18 8.92 18.16
CA VAL A 60 -14.17 7.60 17.50
C VAL A 60 -15.56 7.28 16.98
N LEU A 61 -15.67 6.89 15.71
CA LEU A 61 -16.93 6.52 15.06
C LEU A 61 -17.01 5.01 14.88
N ARG A 62 -18.06 4.40 15.40
CA ARG A 62 -18.39 3.00 15.14
C ARG A 62 -19.36 2.90 13.96
N LEU A 63 -19.00 2.12 12.96
CA LEU A 63 -19.85 1.82 11.82
C LEU A 63 -20.54 0.46 12.01
N PRO A 64 -21.84 0.32 11.67
CA PRO A 64 -22.52 -0.96 11.74
C PRO A 64 -21.94 -1.93 10.76
N GLY A 65 -21.69 -3.14 11.22
CA GLY A 65 -21.38 -4.27 10.36
C GLY A 65 -20.44 -3.93 9.23
N GLY A 66 -19.33 -3.28 9.56
CA GLY A 66 -18.34 -3.03 8.53
C GLY A 66 -18.15 -4.37 7.82
N ARG A 67 -18.64 -4.49 6.57
CA ARG A 67 -18.16 -5.55 5.69
C ARG A 67 -16.66 -5.49 5.87
N ARG A 68 -16.12 -6.46 6.58
CA ARG A 68 -14.70 -6.73 6.49
C ARG A 68 -14.48 -6.83 5.00
N VAL A 69 -13.85 -5.82 4.41
CA VAL A 69 -13.08 -6.08 3.21
C VAL A 69 -12.31 -7.34 3.60
N PRO A 70 -12.45 -8.46 2.88
CA PRO A 70 -11.79 -9.68 3.26
C PRO A 70 -10.33 -9.33 3.49
N GLN A 71 -9.91 -9.21 4.75
CA GLN A 71 -8.50 -9.11 5.04
C GLN A 71 -7.97 -10.45 4.57
N ARG A 72 -7.16 -10.42 3.53
CA ARG A 72 -6.39 -11.60 3.11
C ARG A 72 -5.86 -12.26 4.38
N PRO A 73 -5.97 -13.58 4.54
CA PRO A 73 -5.55 -14.26 5.76
C PRO A 73 -4.12 -13.82 6.04
N ARG A 74 -3.94 -13.18 7.17
CA ARG A 74 -2.61 -12.87 7.71
C ARG A 74 -1.96 -14.21 7.96
N GLY A 75 -0.96 -14.56 7.14
CA GLY A 75 -0.13 -15.73 7.41
C GLY A 75 0.37 -15.67 8.85
N ASP A 76 0.30 -16.82 9.55
CA ASP A 76 0.62 -16.98 10.96
C ASP A 76 1.93 -16.26 11.32
N ARG A 77 1.82 -15.28 12.23
CA ARG A 77 2.97 -14.58 12.78
C ARG A 77 3.54 -15.45 13.89
N HIS A 78 4.67 -16.07 13.64
CA HIS A 78 5.48 -16.62 14.71
C HIS A 78 5.96 -15.48 15.63
N ALA A 79 5.57 -15.56 16.89
CA ALA A 79 6.16 -14.81 17.99
C ALA A 79 7.62 -15.30 18.16
N GLY A 80 8.59 -14.42 17.88
CA GLY A 80 10.03 -14.68 18.03
C GLY A 80 10.72 -13.50 18.66
N SER A 81 11.17 -13.73 19.88
CA SER A 81 12.20 -13.11 20.75
C SER A 81 12.77 -11.73 20.40
N ARG A 82 12.83 -10.94 21.50
CA ARG A 82 13.70 -9.77 21.70
C ARG A 82 15.16 -10.20 21.56
N ASP A 83 15.89 -9.46 20.71
CA ASP A 83 17.22 -8.88 20.93
C ASP A 83 17.89 -8.54 19.60
N GLY A 84 18.39 -7.27 19.49
CA GLY A 84 19.50 -6.88 18.61
C GLY A 84 19.19 -6.67 17.13
N ASP A 85 19.20 -5.42 16.69
CA ASP A 85 19.61 -4.95 15.34
C ASP A 85 19.23 -5.78 14.11
N GLY A 86 17.96 -6.02 13.90
CA GLY A 86 17.50 -6.72 12.71
C GLY A 86 16.02 -6.47 12.45
N TRP A 87 15.72 -5.45 11.62
CA TRP A 87 14.39 -5.32 11.10
C TRP A 87 14.01 -6.57 10.28
N GLU A 88 13.16 -7.42 10.84
CA GLU A 88 12.47 -8.49 10.11
C GLU A 88 11.04 -8.05 9.78
N GLY A 89 10.93 -7.07 8.87
CA GLY A 89 9.66 -6.75 8.23
C GLY A 89 9.11 -7.93 7.47
N ALA A 90 7.84 -7.87 7.07
CA ALA A 90 7.18 -8.90 6.28
C ALA A 90 7.98 -9.20 5.00
N ARG A 91 9.00 -10.06 5.11
CA ARG A 91 9.81 -10.49 3.97
C ARG A 91 8.94 -11.36 3.09
N ALA A 92 8.86 -11.01 1.83
CA ALA A 92 8.21 -11.83 0.82
C ALA A 92 8.97 -13.15 0.65
N GLY A 93 8.48 -14.19 1.28
CA GLY A 93 9.04 -15.54 1.17
C GLY A 93 10.23 -15.82 2.11
N ARG A 94 10.68 -17.06 2.12
CA ARG A 94 11.91 -17.48 2.80
C ARG A 94 13.12 -16.85 2.11
N ARG A 95 14.21 -16.59 2.85
CA ARG A 95 15.43 -15.98 2.31
C ARG A 95 15.98 -16.67 1.04
N ASP A 96 15.70 -17.97 0.88
CA ASP A 96 16.19 -18.84 -0.19
C ASP A 96 15.13 -19.14 -1.27
N GLU A 97 13.91 -18.61 -1.14
CA GLU A 97 12.85 -18.83 -2.12
C GLU A 97 13.07 -17.97 -3.37
N SER A 98 13.05 -18.58 -4.57
CA SER A 98 13.14 -17.81 -5.81
C SER A 98 11.91 -16.92 -6.03
N LEU A 99 12.02 -15.88 -6.85
CA LEU A 99 10.87 -15.04 -7.22
C LEU A 99 9.80 -15.88 -7.91
N ARG A 100 10.23 -16.82 -8.73
CA ARG A 100 9.35 -17.75 -9.45
C ARG A 100 8.55 -18.64 -8.49
N ASP A 101 9.20 -19.22 -7.48
CA ASP A 101 8.51 -20.07 -6.49
C ASP A 101 7.51 -19.25 -5.68
N TRP A 102 7.88 -18.04 -5.28
CA TRP A 102 6.97 -17.12 -4.59
C TRP A 102 5.73 -16.82 -5.45
N LEU A 103 5.93 -16.50 -6.75
CA LEU A 103 4.83 -16.23 -7.68
C LEU A 103 3.89 -17.43 -7.79
N ARG A 104 4.42 -18.62 -8.00
CA ARG A 104 3.63 -19.84 -8.11
C ARG A 104 2.79 -20.06 -6.86
N VAL A 105 3.40 -20.02 -5.68
CA VAL A 105 2.71 -20.21 -4.41
C VAL A 105 1.67 -19.11 -4.18
N HIS A 106 2.00 -17.86 -4.52
CA HIS A 106 1.08 -16.74 -4.39
C HIS A 106 -0.15 -16.88 -5.29
N LEU A 107 0.04 -17.23 -6.56
CA LEU A 107 -1.03 -17.42 -7.53
C LEU A 107 -1.92 -18.64 -7.19
N GLU A 108 -1.34 -19.73 -6.73
CA GLU A 108 -2.08 -20.90 -6.23
C GLU A 108 -2.99 -20.52 -5.04
N ARG A 109 -2.44 -19.80 -4.06
CA ARG A 109 -3.19 -19.36 -2.86
C ARG A 109 -4.28 -18.35 -3.14
N SER A 110 -4.06 -17.47 -4.11
CA SER A 110 -5.04 -16.45 -4.51
C SER A 110 -6.09 -16.97 -5.49
N GLY A 111 -6.03 -18.25 -5.91
CA GLY A 111 -6.93 -18.79 -6.92
C GLY A 111 -6.79 -18.12 -8.28
N GLY A 112 -5.60 -17.60 -8.59
CA GLY A 112 -5.34 -16.86 -9.84
C GLY A 112 -5.92 -15.43 -9.85
N ALA A 113 -6.27 -14.88 -8.68
CA ALA A 113 -6.76 -13.52 -8.52
C ALA A 113 -5.74 -12.46 -9.01
N ASP A 114 -6.16 -11.20 -8.93
CA ASP A 114 -5.33 -10.06 -9.30
C ASP A 114 -3.97 -10.08 -8.61
N LEU A 115 -2.94 -9.75 -9.38
CA LEU A 115 -1.57 -9.63 -8.91
C LEU A 115 -1.05 -8.23 -9.21
N LEU A 116 -0.65 -7.50 -8.18
CA LEU A 116 0.00 -6.19 -8.30
C LEU A 116 1.39 -6.23 -7.66
N ILE A 117 2.41 -6.15 -8.49
CA ILE A 117 3.80 -6.06 -8.06
C ILE A 117 4.30 -4.64 -8.33
N LEU A 118 5.05 -4.05 -7.43
CA LEU A 118 5.83 -2.84 -7.69
C LEU A 118 7.29 -3.20 -7.91
N ALA A 119 7.93 -2.58 -8.89
CA ALA A 119 9.37 -2.72 -9.13
C ALA A 119 10.00 -1.33 -9.09
N LEU A 120 10.93 -1.10 -8.16
CA LEU A 120 11.48 0.23 -7.90
C LEU A 120 12.86 0.35 -8.54
N ASP A 121 12.98 1.23 -9.54
CA ASP A 121 14.20 1.42 -10.31
C ASP A 121 14.93 2.70 -9.89
N GLY A 122 15.89 2.58 -8.97
CA GLY A 122 16.72 3.69 -8.54
C GLY A 122 16.06 4.66 -7.54
N ILE A 123 15.12 4.20 -6.74
CA ILE A 123 14.50 5.00 -5.67
C ILE A 123 15.48 5.10 -4.49
N THR A 124 16.26 6.16 -4.43
CA THR A 124 17.32 6.37 -3.42
C THR A 124 16.88 7.25 -2.25
N ASP A 125 15.81 8.04 -2.39
CA ASP A 125 15.28 8.87 -1.31
C ASP A 125 14.38 8.05 -0.38
N PRO A 126 14.69 8.00 0.94
CA PRO A 126 13.87 7.29 1.92
C PRO A 126 12.45 7.84 2.06
N MET A 127 12.20 9.13 1.78
CA MET A 127 10.86 9.72 1.85
C MET A 127 10.00 9.22 0.69
N ASN A 128 10.56 9.17 -0.51
CA ASN A 128 9.89 8.61 -1.69
C ASN A 128 9.61 7.12 -1.51
N LEU A 129 10.59 6.33 -1.04
CA LEU A 129 10.38 4.92 -0.74
C LEU A 129 9.27 4.73 0.30
N GLY A 130 9.27 5.51 1.39
CA GLY A 130 8.23 5.46 2.40
C GLY A 130 6.84 5.79 1.86
N SER A 131 6.72 6.82 1.02
CA SER A 131 5.46 7.20 0.36
C SER A 131 4.95 6.10 -0.56
N ILE A 132 5.83 5.49 -1.36
CA ILE A 132 5.47 4.36 -2.25
C ILE A 132 4.99 3.16 -1.42
N LEU A 133 5.71 2.78 -0.36
CA LEU A 133 5.31 1.66 0.50
C LEU A 133 3.97 1.92 1.22
N ARG A 134 3.70 3.17 1.61
CA ARG A 134 2.41 3.54 2.16
C ARG A 134 1.28 3.37 1.13
N SER A 135 1.49 3.81 -0.09
CA SER A 135 0.53 3.62 -1.18
C SER A 135 0.37 2.13 -1.54
N ALA A 136 1.47 1.36 -1.55
CA ALA A 136 1.47 -0.08 -1.77
C ALA A 136 0.57 -0.82 -0.76
N ASP A 137 0.67 -0.46 0.53
CA ASP A 137 -0.20 -1.00 1.59
C ASP A 137 -1.68 -0.67 1.34
N GLN A 138 -1.97 0.60 1.03
CA GLN A 138 -3.35 1.07 0.86
C GLN A 138 -4.03 0.48 -0.39
N PHE A 139 -3.29 0.31 -1.48
CA PHE A 139 -3.81 -0.28 -2.72
C PHE A 139 -3.57 -1.80 -2.82
N GLY A 140 -3.07 -2.42 -1.75
CA GLY A 140 -2.93 -3.87 -1.66
C GLY A 140 -1.95 -4.44 -2.67
N ALA A 141 -0.80 -3.81 -2.89
CA ALA A 141 0.27 -4.42 -3.67
C ALA A 141 0.74 -5.72 -2.99
N ASP A 142 0.93 -6.76 -3.79
CA ASP A 142 1.27 -8.09 -3.31
C ASP A 142 2.74 -8.22 -3.00
N LEU A 143 3.59 -7.50 -3.73
CA LEU A 143 5.04 -7.53 -3.60
C LEU A 143 5.66 -6.22 -4.05
N VAL A 144 6.70 -5.77 -3.37
CA VAL A 144 7.57 -4.69 -3.82
C VAL A 144 8.97 -5.25 -4.07
N LEU A 145 9.48 -5.13 -5.29
CA LEU A 145 10.84 -5.50 -5.68
C LEU A 145 11.76 -4.28 -5.51
N LEU A 146 12.80 -4.44 -4.72
CA LEU A 146 13.78 -3.41 -4.42
C LEU A 146 15.18 -3.88 -4.82
N PRO A 147 15.89 -3.21 -5.74
CA PRO A 147 17.28 -3.56 -6.04
C PRO A 147 18.17 -3.41 -4.80
N ARG A 148 19.09 -4.34 -4.58
CA ARG A 148 20.09 -4.24 -3.47
C ARG A 148 21.03 -3.04 -3.61
N ARG A 149 21.24 -2.58 -4.83
CA ARG A 149 22.10 -1.43 -5.14
C ARG A 149 21.25 -0.31 -5.73
N ARG A 150 21.63 0.94 -5.49
CA ARG A 150 20.95 2.15 -5.98
C ARG A 150 19.50 2.26 -5.48
N SER A 151 19.25 1.82 -4.25
CA SER A 151 17.95 1.95 -3.59
C SER A 151 18.15 2.41 -2.16
N ALA A 152 17.19 3.16 -1.62
CA ALA A 152 17.17 3.48 -0.20
C ALA A 152 17.00 2.18 0.61
N PRO A 153 17.78 1.98 1.67
CA PRO A 153 17.56 0.87 2.59
C PRO A 153 16.27 1.09 3.38
N ILE A 154 15.59 0.02 3.75
CA ILE A 154 14.45 0.10 4.65
C ILE A 154 14.93 0.43 6.05
N SER A 155 14.90 1.70 6.38
CA SER A 155 15.43 2.31 7.59
C SER A 155 14.32 2.84 8.50
N ALA A 156 14.66 3.29 9.71
CA ALA A 156 13.72 3.98 10.60
C ALA A 156 13.06 5.20 9.94
N THR A 157 13.77 5.88 9.02
CA THR A 157 13.21 7.00 8.24
C THR A 157 12.12 6.51 7.28
N VAL A 158 12.33 5.41 6.56
CA VAL A 158 11.33 4.78 5.69
C VAL A 158 10.10 4.33 6.50
N HIS A 159 10.31 3.73 7.67
CA HIS A 159 9.21 3.36 8.57
C HIS A 159 8.37 4.56 8.99
N ARG A 160 8.99 5.68 9.34
CA ARG A 160 8.28 6.93 9.68
C ARG A 160 7.56 7.51 8.47
N ALA A 161 8.24 7.61 7.32
CA ALA A 161 7.68 8.15 6.09
C ALA A 161 6.48 7.33 5.58
N SER A 162 6.54 6.01 5.73
CA SER A 162 5.45 5.10 5.37
C SER A 162 4.32 5.03 6.42
N ALA A 163 4.41 5.77 7.54
CA ALA A 163 3.47 5.66 8.67
C ALA A 163 3.31 4.21 9.18
N GLY A 164 4.38 3.42 9.14
CA GLY A 164 4.43 2.02 9.56
C GLY A 164 4.06 1.00 8.48
N ALA A 165 3.59 1.41 7.30
CA ALA A 165 3.21 0.51 6.21
C ALA A 165 4.36 -0.42 5.77
N ALA A 166 5.61 0.04 5.86
CA ALA A 166 6.80 -0.77 5.55
C ALA A 166 6.88 -2.09 6.35
N ALA A 167 6.22 -2.18 7.52
CA ALA A 167 6.15 -3.41 8.30
C ALA A 167 5.11 -4.42 7.79
N HIS A 168 4.20 -3.99 6.92
CA HIS A 168 3.06 -4.80 6.43
C HIS A 168 3.21 -5.18 4.96
N VAL A 169 3.88 -4.35 4.17
CA VAL A 169 4.13 -4.60 2.76
C VAL A 169 5.21 -5.67 2.59
N ALA A 170 4.94 -6.66 1.75
CA ALA A 170 5.94 -7.64 1.38
C ALA A 170 7.00 -6.98 0.48
N VAL A 171 8.24 -6.88 0.95
CA VAL A 171 9.36 -6.32 0.19
C VAL A 171 10.39 -7.42 -0.05
N ARG A 172 10.82 -7.55 -1.31
CA ARG A 172 11.90 -8.46 -1.71
C ARG A 172 13.05 -7.67 -2.32
N GLU A 173 14.22 -7.81 -1.74
CA GLU A 173 15.45 -7.32 -2.34
C GLU A 173 15.91 -8.25 -3.45
N VAL A 174 16.16 -7.68 -4.63
CA VAL A 174 16.67 -8.40 -5.79
C VAL A 174 18.08 -7.93 -6.16
N PRO A 175 18.98 -8.84 -6.55
CA PRO A 175 20.33 -8.47 -6.98
C PRO A 175 20.31 -7.63 -8.26
N ASN A 176 19.39 -7.96 -9.18
CA ASN A 176 19.24 -7.34 -10.49
C ASN A 176 17.77 -7.21 -10.87
N LEU A 177 17.30 -5.98 -11.06
CA LEU A 177 15.91 -5.69 -11.41
C LEU A 177 15.56 -6.18 -12.82
N ASP A 178 16.48 -6.05 -13.79
CA ASP A 178 16.27 -6.53 -15.16
C ASP A 178 16.01 -8.04 -15.21
N GLN A 179 16.76 -8.80 -14.43
CA GLN A 179 16.54 -10.24 -14.31
C GLN A 179 15.19 -10.55 -13.66
N ALA A 180 14.83 -9.84 -12.59
CA ALA A 180 13.55 -10.02 -11.92
C ALA A 180 12.37 -9.71 -12.85
N LEU A 181 12.43 -8.62 -13.63
CA LEU A 181 11.42 -8.30 -14.64
C LEU A 181 11.33 -9.37 -15.74
N THR A 182 12.47 -9.93 -16.15
CA THR A 182 12.50 -11.03 -17.12
C THR A 182 11.83 -12.29 -16.57
N GLU A 183 12.01 -12.60 -15.28
CA GLU A 183 11.35 -13.73 -14.61
C GLU A 183 9.83 -13.49 -14.52
N LEU A 184 9.39 -12.29 -14.11
CA LEU A 184 7.97 -11.92 -14.08
C LEU A 184 7.30 -12.11 -15.43
N ARG A 185 7.95 -11.68 -16.50
CA ARG A 185 7.44 -11.76 -17.87
C ARG A 185 7.26 -13.22 -18.34
N ARG A 186 8.18 -14.13 -17.94
CA ARG A 186 8.07 -15.57 -18.21
C ARG A 186 6.87 -16.22 -17.50
N GLU A 187 6.44 -15.65 -16.39
CA GLU A 187 5.26 -16.08 -15.61
C GLU A 187 4.00 -15.27 -15.98
N GLU A 188 3.97 -14.69 -17.18
CA GLU A 188 2.84 -13.95 -17.76
C GLU A 188 2.38 -12.73 -16.95
N VAL A 189 3.28 -12.11 -16.21
CA VAL A 189 3.04 -10.83 -15.55
C VAL A 189 3.33 -9.71 -16.53
N TRP A 190 2.35 -8.88 -16.83
CA TRP A 190 2.48 -7.72 -17.71
C TRP A 190 3.23 -6.59 -17.04
N ILE A 191 4.22 -6.02 -17.71
CA ILE A 191 5.12 -5.03 -17.10
C ILE A 191 4.82 -3.65 -17.64
N TYR A 192 4.30 -2.79 -16.77
CA TYR A 192 4.03 -1.38 -17.04
C TYR A 192 5.12 -0.50 -16.45
N GLY A 193 5.68 0.41 -17.26
CA GLY A 193 6.64 1.41 -16.80
C GLY A 193 5.99 2.78 -16.63
N ALA A 194 6.21 3.43 -15.49
CA ALA A 194 5.78 4.82 -15.31
C ALA A 194 6.76 5.76 -16.03
N ASP A 195 6.31 6.45 -17.08
CA ASP A 195 7.13 7.32 -17.92
C ASP A 195 6.27 8.39 -18.58
N MET A 196 6.73 9.64 -18.60
CA MET A 196 5.97 10.76 -19.18
C MET A 196 5.73 10.62 -20.69
N ALA A 197 6.56 9.87 -21.40
CA ALA A 197 6.37 9.56 -22.82
C ALA A 197 5.40 8.39 -23.06
N GLY A 198 4.82 7.81 -21.98
CA GLY A 198 3.88 6.70 -22.07
C GLY A 198 2.47 7.13 -22.49
N GLU A 199 1.60 6.14 -22.67
CA GLU A 199 0.19 6.36 -22.93
C GLU A 199 -0.56 6.82 -21.66
N PRO A 200 -1.61 7.64 -21.77
CA PRO A 200 -2.43 8.01 -20.62
C PRO A 200 -3.03 6.76 -19.96
N VAL A 201 -2.76 6.56 -18.68
CA VAL A 201 -3.17 5.34 -17.96
C VAL A 201 -4.66 5.05 -18.06
N ALA A 202 -5.50 6.09 -18.13
CA ALA A 202 -6.96 5.94 -18.24
C ALA A 202 -7.44 5.38 -19.60
N THR A 203 -6.60 5.42 -20.64
CA THR A 203 -6.94 4.93 -22.00
C THR A 203 -6.44 3.51 -22.26
N VAL A 204 -5.63 2.97 -21.36
CA VAL A 204 -5.04 1.63 -21.47
C VAL A 204 -5.86 0.63 -20.67
N ARG A 205 -6.19 -0.51 -21.26
CA ARG A 205 -6.78 -1.65 -20.51
C ARG A 205 -5.67 -2.36 -19.75
N LEU A 206 -5.70 -2.26 -18.43
CA LEU A 206 -4.65 -2.78 -17.55
C LEU A 206 -4.86 -4.27 -17.22
N SER A 207 -3.81 -5.05 -17.39
CA SER A 207 -3.80 -6.48 -17.04
C SER A 207 -4.02 -6.68 -15.53
N ARG A 208 -4.76 -7.73 -15.18
CA ARG A 208 -4.98 -8.12 -13.77
C ARG A 208 -3.77 -8.78 -13.11
N ARG A 209 -2.81 -9.24 -13.91
CA ARG A 209 -1.48 -9.70 -13.46
C ARG A 209 -0.46 -8.69 -13.95
N ALA A 210 -0.05 -7.79 -13.09
CA ALA A 210 0.76 -6.64 -13.48
C ALA A 210 1.91 -6.34 -12.53
N ALA A 211 3.01 -5.90 -13.10
CA ALA A 211 4.10 -5.23 -12.41
C ALA A 211 4.16 -3.76 -12.85
N LEU A 212 4.10 -2.84 -11.90
CA LEU A 212 4.29 -1.41 -12.13
C LEU A 212 5.73 -1.02 -11.77
N VAL A 213 6.48 -0.57 -12.76
CA VAL A 213 7.86 -0.14 -12.59
C VAL A 213 7.91 1.37 -12.42
N LEU A 214 8.54 1.81 -11.33
CA LEU A 214 8.67 3.22 -10.96
C LEU A 214 10.15 3.60 -10.99
N GLY A 215 10.50 4.63 -11.76
CA GLY A 215 11.86 5.15 -11.89
C GLY A 215 12.20 6.20 -10.86
N ALA A 216 13.48 6.56 -10.80
CA ALA A 216 14.00 7.62 -9.95
C ALA A 216 13.41 8.98 -10.33
N GLU A 217 13.28 9.88 -9.32
CA GLU A 217 12.87 11.24 -9.54
C GLU A 217 13.90 11.98 -10.42
N GLY A 218 13.43 12.67 -11.44
CA GLY A 218 14.25 13.39 -12.41
C GLY A 218 14.79 12.53 -13.55
N SER A 219 15.43 11.39 -13.29
CA SER A 219 16.00 10.53 -14.34
C SER A 219 15.01 9.50 -14.91
N GLY A 220 13.91 9.23 -14.22
CA GLY A 220 12.91 8.24 -14.64
C GLY A 220 13.46 6.81 -14.61
N LEU A 221 12.97 5.98 -15.53
CA LEU A 221 13.41 4.60 -15.69
C LEU A 221 14.79 4.51 -16.35
N HIS A 222 15.67 3.66 -15.82
CA HIS A 222 16.89 3.34 -16.52
C HIS A 222 16.61 2.71 -17.90
N ARG A 223 17.49 2.96 -18.87
CA ARG A 223 17.28 2.53 -20.26
C ARG A 223 16.95 1.03 -20.41
N LEU A 224 17.66 0.17 -19.68
CA LEU A 224 17.40 -1.28 -19.76
C LEU A 224 16.06 -1.63 -19.12
N THR A 225 15.73 -1.07 -17.98
CA THR A 225 14.44 -1.26 -17.31
C THR A 225 13.29 -0.82 -18.20
N ARG A 226 13.43 0.34 -18.85
CA ARG A 226 12.43 0.86 -19.80
C ARG A 226 12.19 -0.10 -20.97
N GLN A 227 13.25 -0.73 -21.49
CA GLN A 227 13.17 -1.73 -22.58
C GLN A 227 12.50 -3.04 -22.15
N ARG A 228 12.43 -3.33 -20.84
CA ARG A 228 11.73 -4.51 -20.30
C ARG A 228 10.25 -4.29 -20.12
N CYS A 229 9.79 -3.05 -20.06
CA CYS A 229 8.37 -2.75 -19.94
C CYS A 229 7.65 -3.14 -21.25
N ASP A 230 6.49 -3.80 -21.10
CA ASP A 230 5.63 -4.15 -22.22
C ASP A 230 4.88 -2.90 -22.72
N GLN A 231 4.58 -1.98 -21.79
CA GLN A 231 3.95 -0.70 -22.11
C GLN A 231 4.38 0.37 -21.10
N LEU A 232 4.49 1.62 -21.60
CA LEU A 232 4.75 2.78 -20.76
C LEU A 232 3.44 3.52 -20.50
N LEU A 233 3.25 3.91 -19.24
CA LEU A 233 2.07 4.62 -18.77
C LEU A 233 2.45 5.99 -18.21
N ARG A 234 1.65 7.00 -18.50
CA ARG A 234 1.74 8.32 -17.87
C ARG A 234 0.46 8.69 -17.13
N VAL A 235 0.63 9.47 -16.09
CA VAL A 235 -0.46 10.23 -15.48
C VAL A 235 -0.58 11.56 -16.25
N PRO A 236 -1.72 11.86 -16.89
CA PRO A 236 -1.89 13.15 -17.54
C PRO A 236 -1.83 14.30 -16.52
N THR A 237 -0.98 15.29 -16.77
CA THR A 237 -0.81 16.48 -15.94
C THR A 237 -0.98 17.75 -16.78
N GLN A 238 -1.37 18.85 -16.16
CA GLN A 238 -1.58 20.14 -16.80
C GLN A 238 -0.69 21.25 -16.21
N GLY A 239 0.20 20.88 -15.28
CA GLY A 239 1.08 21.82 -14.59
C GLY A 239 2.30 22.23 -15.41
N ALA A 240 2.98 23.29 -14.97
CA ALA A 240 4.23 23.75 -15.56
C ALA A 240 5.45 22.88 -15.18
N VAL A 241 5.32 22.01 -14.19
CA VAL A 241 6.37 21.07 -13.78
C VAL A 241 6.20 19.78 -14.57
N ASP A 242 7.31 19.28 -15.12
CA ASP A 242 7.30 18.18 -16.09
C ASP A 242 6.84 16.82 -15.53
N SER A 243 6.89 16.62 -14.22
CA SER A 243 6.53 15.32 -13.62
C SER A 243 5.94 15.46 -12.22
N LEU A 244 5.18 14.45 -11.82
CA LEU A 244 4.76 14.26 -10.43
C LEU A 244 5.91 13.68 -9.59
N ASN A 245 5.91 13.97 -8.29
CA ASN A 245 6.71 13.20 -7.34
C ASN A 245 6.39 11.70 -7.50
N VAL A 246 7.41 10.85 -7.46
CA VAL A 246 7.28 9.41 -7.74
C VAL A 246 6.32 8.69 -6.79
N GLY A 247 6.26 9.09 -5.51
CA GLY A 247 5.30 8.52 -4.55
C GLY A 247 3.85 8.89 -4.89
N VAL A 248 3.62 10.12 -5.39
CA VAL A 248 2.31 10.56 -5.87
C VAL A 248 1.92 9.81 -7.15
N ALA A 249 2.83 9.73 -8.13
CA ALA A 249 2.62 8.99 -9.36
C ALA A 249 2.30 7.51 -9.09
N ALA A 250 3.02 6.88 -8.16
CA ALA A 250 2.77 5.51 -7.72
C ALA A 250 1.35 5.34 -7.18
N GLY A 251 0.91 6.25 -6.30
CA GLY A 251 -0.45 6.21 -5.74
C GLY A 251 -1.53 6.34 -6.80
N VAL A 252 -1.39 7.28 -7.73
CA VAL A 252 -2.37 7.52 -8.82
C VAL A 252 -2.44 6.31 -9.76
N LEU A 253 -1.29 5.77 -10.18
CA LEU A 253 -1.25 4.62 -11.08
C LEU A 253 -1.85 3.37 -10.43
N MET A 254 -1.51 3.07 -9.16
CA MET A 254 -2.09 1.95 -8.43
C MET A 254 -3.59 2.11 -8.21
N TYR A 255 -4.06 3.32 -7.89
CA TYR A 255 -5.49 3.62 -7.78
C TYR A 255 -6.22 3.29 -9.08
N GLU A 256 -5.69 3.75 -10.22
CA GLU A 256 -6.30 3.53 -11.53
C GLU A 256 -6.32 2.05 -11.89
N MET A 257 -5.26 1.29 -11.61
CA MET A 257 -5.23 -0.15 -11.79
C MET A 257 -6.35 -0.83 -10.98
N ARG A 258 -6.46 -0.51 -9.70
CA ARG A 258 -7.52 -1.08 -8.84
C ARG A 258 -8.93 -0.66 -9.26
N ARG A 259 -9.09 0.59 -9.70
CA ARG A 259 -10.37 1.09 -10.22
C ARG A 259 -10.83 0.30 -11.45
N GLN A 260 -9.95 0.08 -12.42
CA GLN A 260 -10.27 -0.67 -13.63
C GLN A 260 -10.61 -2.13 -13.31
N TRP A 261 -9.83 -2.77 -12.42
CA TRP A 261 -10.09 -4.16 -12.02
C TRP A 261 -11.42 -4.31 -11.30
N ALA A 262 -11.75 -3.38 -10.38
CA ALA A 262 -13.04 -3.39 -9.69
C ALA A 262 -14.24 -3.20 -10.63
N LEU A 263 -14.11 -2.37 -11.65
CA LEU A 263 -15.16 -2.19 -12.66
C LEU A 263 -15.37 -3.45 -13.54
N ALA A 264 -14.31 -4.18 -13.81
CA ALA A 264 -14.40 -5.42 -14.57
C ALA A 264 -15.06 -6.58 -13.80
N ASP A 265 -15.12 -6.50 -12.45
CA ASP A 265 -15.78 -7.50 -11.60
C ASP A 265 -17.27 -7.20 -11.37
N GLY A 266 -17.72 -5.98 -11.64
CA GLY A 266 -19.09 -5.50 -11.39
C GLY A 266 -19.96 -5.35 -12.62
N GLY A 267 -19.48 -5.80 -13.81
CA GLY A 267 -20.17 -5.73 -15.09
C GLY A 267 -20.83 -7.04 -15.51
#